data_2137da5cecf5efaceff4c6c8f71d3814
#
_entry.id   2137da5cecf5efaceff4c6c8f71d3814
#
_cell.length_a   1.000
_cell.length_b   1.000
_cell.length_c   1.000
_cell.angle_alpha   90.00
_cell.angle_beta   90.00
_cell.angle_gamma   90.00
#
_symmetry.space_group_name_H-M   'P 1'
#
loop_
_entity.id
_entity.type
_entity.pdbx_description
1 polymer ?
#
loop_
_entity_poly.entity_id
_entity_poly.type
_entity_poly.pdbx_seq_one_letter_code
_entity_poly.pdbx_strand_id
1 'polypeptide(L)'
;MSNPIKSTLIILRGNSASGKTTIAKQLQEHFGQGTLLVSQDVVRRDMLRVHDTMGNLSHDLLFEITKYGKGKCEFVILEGILNSSRYGEMLKELIRYFDKNAFTYYFDLSLEETI
;
A
#
# COMPACT_ATOMS: atom_id res chain seq x y z
N MET A 1 -12.11 25.13 13.88
CA MET A 1 -12.01 23.74 13.41
C MET A 1 -11.07 23.65 12.21
N SER A 2 -10.07 22.82 12.30
CA SER A 2 -9.11 22.72 11.21
C SER A 2 -9.65 21.84 10.09
N ASN A 3 -9.29 22.16 8.85
CA ASN A 3 -9.61 21.31 7.72
C ASN A 3 -8.82 20.01 7.80
N PRO A 4 -9.39 18.92 7.29
CA PRO A 4 -8.63 17.68 7.23
C PRO A 4 -7.40 17.84 6.35
N ILE A 5 -6.36 17.12 6.69
CA ILE A 5 -5.15 17.09 5.88
C ILE A 5 -5.48 16.47 4.52
N LYS A 6 -4.96 17.06 3.47
CA LYS A 6 -5.07 16.45 2.15
C LYS A 6 -4.07 15.31 2.07
N SER A 7 -4.57 14.10 1.94
CA SER A 7 -3.73 12.90 1.94
C SER A 7 -3.39 12.46 0.54
N THR A 8 -2.15 12.02 0.36
CA THR A 8 -1.69 11.42 -0.90
C THR A 8 -1.45 9.93 -0.66
N LEU A 9 -2.05 9.11 -1.51
CA LEU A 9 -1.87 7.66 -1.47
C LEU A 9 -0.80 7.26 -2.47
N ILE A 10 0.19 6.52 -2.01
CA ILE A 10 1.26 6.01 -2.88
C ILE A 10 1.17 4.49 -2.84
N ILE A 11 0.90 3.88 -3.98
CA ILE A 11 0.76 2.44 -4.09
C ILE A 11 2.00 1.89 -4.79
N LEU A 12 2.72 1.01 -4.09
CA LEU A 12 3.90 0.33 -4.63
C LEU A 12 3.54 -1.14 -4.78
N ARG A 13 3.40 -1.60 -6.00
CA ARG A 13 2.99 -2.97 -6.28
C ARG A 13 3.98 -3.67 -7.21
N GLY A 14 4.01 -4.99 -7.13
CA GLY A 14 4.91 -5.77 -7.98
C GLY A 14 5.42 -7.02 -7.28
N ASN A 15 6.37 -7.69 -7.92
CA ASN A 15 6.91 -8.95 -7.45
C ASN A 15 7.58 -8.82 -6.08
N SER A 16 7.56 -9.91 -5.32
CA SER A 16 8.11 -9.91 -3.96
C SER A 16 9.60 -9.59 -3.91
N ALA A 17 10.35 -9.89 -4.96
CA ALA A 17 11.79 -9.67 -5.00
C ALA A 17 12.17 -8.33 -5.62
N SER A 18 11.23 -7.40 -5.77
CA SER A 18 11.46 -6.18 -6.54
C SER A 18 12.05 -5.01 -5.75
N GLY A 19 12.20 -5.17 -4.43
CA GLY A 19 12.74 -4.08 -3.60
C GLY A 19 11.70 -3.06 -3.16
N LYS A 20 10.42 -3.29 -3.38
CA LYS A 20 9.39 -2.30 -3.03
C LYS A 20 9.29 -2.04 -1.54
N THR A 21 9.56 -3.05 -0.70
CA THR A 21 9.56 -2.84 0.75
C THR A 21 10.67 -1.88 1.17
N THR A 22 11.85 -2.01 0.58
CA THR A 22 12.96 -1.11 0.83
C THR A 22 12.61 0.31 0.41
N ILE A 23 12.06 0.47 -0.79
CA ILE A 23 11.65 1.78 -1.29
C ILE A 23 10.57 2.38 -0.40
N ALA A 24 9.59 1.57 0.01
CA ALA A 24 8.51 2.04 0.88
C ALA A 24 9.05 2.61 2.19
N LYS A 25 10.00 1.90 2.80
CA LYS A 25 10.61 2.36 4.05
C LYS A 25 11.43 3.63 3.86
N GLN A 26 12.14 3.73 2.73
CA GLN A 26 12.90 4.94 2.41
C GLN A 26 11.97 6.14 2.21
N LEU A 27 10.83 5.93 1.54
CA LEU A 27 9.84 6.98 1.36
C LEU A 27 9.24 7.42 2.69
N GLN A 28 8.92 6.45 3.54
CA GLN A 28 8.38 6.76 4.86
C GLN A 28 9.36 7.62 5.67
N GLU A 29 10.63 7.25 5.64
CA GLU A 29 11.66 8.02 6.33
C GLU A 29 11.81 9.41 5.74
N HIS A 30 11.77 9.51 4.42
CA HIS A 30 11.88 10.79 3.72
C HIS A 30 10.72 11.74 4.07
N PHE A 31 9.50 11.22 4.07
CA PHE A 31 8.33 12.04 4.38
C PHE A 31 8.21 12.34 5.87
N GLY A 32 8.77 11.51 6.72
CA GLY A 32 8.87 11.79 8.15
C GLY A 32 7.74 11.24 8.99
N GLN A 33 7.68 11.73 10.21
CA GLN A 33 6.71 11.28 11.19
C GLN A 33 5.28 11.48 10.69
N GLY A 34 4.42 10.52 11.03
CA GLY A 34 3.02 10.60 10.64
C GLY A 34 2.74 10.03 9.25
N THR A 35 3.75 9.52 8.56
CA THR A 35 3.56 8.81 7.30
C THR A 35 3.13 7.38 7.61
N LEU A 36 1.97 6.99 7.10
CA LEU A 36 1.46 5.63 7.32
C LEU A 36 2.02 4.69 6.25
N LEU A 37 2.70 3.65 6.70
CA LEU A 37 3.19 2.61 5.80
C LEU A 37 2.40 1.33 6.05
N VAL A 38 1.69 0.87 5.02
CA VAL A 38 0.86 -0.33 5.10
C VAL A 38 1.48 -1.38 4.18
N SER A 39 1.95 -2.48 4.76
CA SER A 39 2.56 -3.57 4.02
C SER A 39 1.61 -4.76 3.98
N GLN A 40 1.32 -5.24 2.79
CA GLN A 40 0.47 -6.41 2.61
C GLN A 40 1.02 -7.62 3.37
N ASP A 41 2.32 -7.86 3.29
CA ASP A 41 2.93 -9.00 3.97
C ASP A 41 2.86 -8.86 5.48
N VAL A 42 3.08 -7.67 6.02
CA VAL A 42 2.99 -7.46 7.46
C VAL A 42 1.57 -7.70 7.95
N VAL A 43 0.57 -7.18 7.26
CA VAL A 43 -0.83 -7.37 7.65
C VAL A 43 -1.19 -8.85 7.61
N ARG A 44 -0.81 -9.55 6.56
CA ARG A 44 -1.17 -10.96 6.39
C ARG A 44 -0.37 -11.87 7.31
N ARG A 45 0.95 -11.71 7.34
CA ARG A 45 1.84 -12.64 8.04
C ARG A 45 2.00 -12.35 9.51
N ASP A 46 2.18 -11.08 9.84
CA ASP A 46 2.52 -10.68 11.20
C ASP A 46 1.31 -10.32 12.03
N MET A 47 0.33 -9.62 11.43
CA MET A 47 -0.84 -9.18 12.16
C MET A 47 -1.92 -10.26 12.25
N LEU A 48 -2.15 -10.99 11.18
CA LEU A 48 -3.23 -11.98 11.12
C LEU A 48 -2.74 -13.42 11.05
N ARG A 49 -1.55 -13.65 10.53
CA ARG A 49 -0.95 -14.98 10.38
C ARG A 49 -1.85 -15.92 9.56
N VAL A 50 -2.36 -15.41 8.45
CA VAL A 50 -3.22 -16.19 7.55
C VAL A 50 -2.47 -16.49 6.26
N HIS A 51 -2.93 -17.56 5.58
CA HIS A 51 -2.36 -17.93 4.29
C HIS A 51 -2.81 -16.97 3.21
N ASP A 52 -2.01 -16.88 2.14
CA ASP A 52 -2.32 -16.01 1.00
C ASP A 52 -3.33 -16.70 0.07
N THR A 53 -4.54 -16.82 0.54
CA THR A 53 -5.65 -17.41 -0.21
C THR A 53 -6.64 -16.32 -0.57
N MET A 54 -7.46 -16.60 -1.59
CA MET A 54 -8.47 -15.65 -2.01
C MET A 54 -9.48 -15.41 -0.87
N GLY A 55 -9.79 -14.14 -0.64
CA GLY A 55 -10.75 -13.76 0.39
C GLY A 55 -10.25 -13.89 1.81
N ASN A 56 -8.94 -13.98 2.02
CA ASN A 56 -8.40 -14.07 3.38
C ASN A 56 -8.65 -12.76 4.15
N LEU A 57 -8.53 -12.86 5.48
CA LEU A 57 -8.84 -11.72 6.37
C LEU A 57 -7.99 -10.49 6.11
N SER A 58 -6.78 -10.66 5.58
CA SER A 58 -5.88 -9.53 5.39
C SER A 58 -6.39 -8.55 4.34
N HIS A 59 -7.20 -9.01 3.40
CA HIS A 59 -7.73 -8.15 2.35
C HIS A 59 -8.54 -6.99 2.94
N ASP A 60 -9.50 -7.31 3.80
CA ASP A 60 -10.35 -6.29 4.41
C ASP A 60 -9.57 -5.41 5.38
N LEU A 61 -8.69 -6.02 6.16
CA LEU A 61 -7.90 -5.24 7.12
C LEU A 61 -6.96 -4.27 6.40
N LEU A 62 -6.34 -4.73 5.31
CA LEU A 62 -5.47 -3.87 4.51
C LEU A 62 -6.23 -2.65 4.01
N PHE A 63 -7.44 -2.87 3.52
CA PHE A 63 -8.31 -1.81 3.02
C PHE A 63 -8.63 -0.80 4.13
N GLU A 64 -9.06 -1.29 5.29
CA GLU A 64 -9.44 -0.44 6.41
C GLU A 64 -8.27 0.37 6.95
N ILE A 65 -7.10 -0.26 7.10
CA ILE A 65 -5.93 0.46 7.60
C ILE A 65 -5.53 1.57 6.63
N THR A 66 -5.53 1.28 5.33
CA THR A 66 -5.15 2.27 4.33
C THR A 66 -6.11 3.46 4.35
N LYS A 67 -7.41 3.17 4.43
CA LYS A 67 -8.43 4.22 4.48
C LYS A 67 -8.27 5.10 5.72
N TYR A 68 -7.84 4.51 6.82
CA TYR A 68 -7.70 5.24 8.07
C TYR A 68 -6.79 6.46 7.92
N GLY A 69 -5.78 6.37 7.08
CA GLY A 69 -4.81 7.46 6.90
C GLY A 69 -5.38 8.69 6.23
N LYS A 70 -6.48 8.55 5.48
CA LYS A 70 -7.04 9.71 4.78
C LYS A 70 -7.53 10.76 5.78
N GLY A 71 -7.08 11.99 5.57
CA GLY A 71 -7.44 13.09 6.44
C GLY A 71 -6.62 13.17 7.73
N LYS A 72 -5.77 12.18 7.99
CA LYS A 72 -4.96 12.13 9.21
C LYS A 72 -3.46 12.15 8.88
N CYS A 73 -3.07 11.49 7.80
CA CYS A 73 -1.68 11.42 7.36
C CYS A 73 -1.53 12.15 6.04
N GLU A 74 -0.47 12.91 5.90
CA GLU A 74 -0.18 13.59 4.64
C GLU A 74 0.13 12.58 3.55
N PHE A 75 0.86 11.53 3.90
CA PHE A 75 1.20 10.45 2.96
C PHE A 75 0.81 9.10 3.54
N VAL A 76 0.19 8.28 2.69
CA VAL A 76 -0.14 6.88 3.00
C VAL A 76 0.50 6.04 1.94
N ILE A 77 1.36 5.12 2.34
CA ILE A 77 2.08 4.23 1.43
C ILE A 77 1.52 2.83 1.59
N LEU A 78 1.03 2.26 0.50
CA LEU A 78 0.54 0.87 0.47
C LEU A 78 1.47 0.07 -0.43
N GLU A 79 2.09 -0.97 0.10
CA GLU A 79 3.00 -1.78 -0.69
C GLU A 79 2.64 -3.26 -0.60
N GLY A 80 2.91 -3.98 -1.67
CA GLY A 80 2.68 -5.40 -1.74
C GLY A 80 2.63 -5.92 -3.16
N ILE A 81 2.44 -7.22 -3.29
CA ILE A 81 2.28 -7.81 -4.62
C ILE A 81 1.01 -7.28 -5.27
N LEU A 82 -0.09 -7.27 -4.54
CA LEU A 82 -1.34 -6.60 -4.92
C LEU A 82 -1.78 -6.90 -6.36
N ASN A 83 -1.84 -8.18 -6.71
CA ASN A 83 -2.22 -8.55 -8.06
C ASN A 83 -3.65 -8.12 -8.39
N SER A 84 -3.89 -7.83 -9.68
CA SER A 84 -5.16 -7.24 -10.12
C SER A 84 -6.34 -8.17 -9.92
N SER A 85 -6.14 -9.48 -10.00
CA SER A 85 -7.25 -10.43 -9.88
C SER A 85 -7.84 -10.44 -8.48
N ARG A 86 -7.04 -10.15 -7.46
CA ARG A 86 -7.51 -10.15 -6.07
C ARG A 86 -7.72 -8.76 -5.52
N TYR A 87 -6.90 -7.81 -5.92
CA TYR A 87 -6.87 -6.48 -5.29
C TYR A 87 -7.31 -5.36 -6.21
N GLY A 88 -7.56 -5.65 -7.49
CA GLY A 88 -7.87 -4.58 -8.46
C GLY A 88 -9.03 -3.69 -8.04
N GLU A 89 -10.13 -4.28 -7.61
CA GLU A 89 -11.31 -3.50 -7.21
C GLU A 89 -11.03 -2.69 -5.94
N MET A 90 -10.35 -3.30 -4.97
CA MET A 90 -9.98 -2.61 -3.74
C MET A 90 -9.11 -1.40 -4.04
N LEU A 91 -8.13 -1.55 -4.93
CA LEU A 91 -7.24 -0.45 -5.28
C LEU A 91 -8.01 0.67 -5.96
N LYS A 92 -8.95 0.34 -6.84
CA LYS A 92 -9.79 1.36 -7.48
C LYS A 92 -10.62 2.12 -6.46
N GLU A 93 -11.16 1.42 -5.48
CA GLU A 93 -11.94 2.07 -4.43
C GLU A 93 -11.07 2.96 -3.56
N LEU A 94 -9.85 2.53 -3.24
CA LEU A 94 -8.92 3.36 -2.47
C LEU A 94 -8.57 4.63 -3.21
N ILE A 95 -8.30 4.53 -4.51
CA ILE A 95 -7.98 5.69 -5.32
C ILE A 95 -9.13 6.68 -5.32
N ARG A 96 -10.36 6.19 -5.46
CA ARG A 96 -11.55 7.05 -5.38
C ARG A 96 -11.69 7.67 -4.00
N TYR A 97 -11.46 6.86 -2.97
CA TYR A 97 -11.58 7.33 -1.58
C TYR A 97 -10.60 8.46 -1.28
N PHE A 98 -9.42 8.42 -1.88
CA PHE A 98 -8.41 9.48 -1.74
C PHE A 98 -8.59 10.59 -2.76
N ASP A 99 -9.80 10.72 -3.35
CA ASP A 99 -10.14 11.78 -4.30
C ASP A 99 -9.21 11.81 -5.51
N LYS A 100 -8.75 10.63 -5.93
CA LYS A 100 -7.80 10.46 -7.03
C LYS A 100 -6.43 11.06 -6.77
N ASN A 101 -6.16 11.49 -5.54
CA ASN A 101 -4.83 11.95 -5.15
C ASN A 101 -3.97 10.74 -4.79
N ALA A 102 -3.66 9.96 -5.82
CA ALA A 102 -3.00 8.67 -5.66
C ALA A 102 -2.04 8.44 -6.82
N PHE A 103 -0.91 7.82 -6.50
CA PHE A 103 0.11 7.47 -7.47
C PHE A 103 0.42 5.98 -7.33
N THR A 104 0.42 5.26 -8.45
CA THR A 104 0.70 3.83 -8.46
C THR A 104 1.98 3.58 -9.23
N TYR A 105 2.91 2.87 -8.59
CA TYR A 105 4.17 2.47 -9.19
C TYR A 105 4.23 0.95 -9.24
N TYR A 106 4.54 0.41 -10.39
CA TYR A 106 4.62 -1.03 -10.57
C TYR A 106 6.09 -1.46 -10.68
N PHE A 107 6.48 -2.34 -9.79
CA PHE A 107 7.84 -2.87 -9.73
C PHE A 107 7.84 -4.26 -10.34
N ASP A 108 8.44 -4.41 -11.50
CA ASP A 108 8.52 -5.69 -12.19
C ASP A 108 9.96 -5.93 -12.61
N LEU A 109 10.72 -6.55 -11.71
CA LEU A 109 12.10 -6.88 -12.00
C LEU A 109 12.17 -8.19 -12.78
N SER A 110 12.47 -8.10 -14.04
CA SER A 110 12.73 -9.28 -14.86
C SER A 110 14.17 -9.73 -14.63
N LEU A 111 14.47 -10.94 -15.10
CA LEU A 111 15.82 -11.48 -14.98
C LEU A 111 16.84 -10.59 -15.70
N GLU A 112 16.45 -10.04 -16.83
CA GLU A 112 17.32 -9.17 -17.61
C GLU A 112 17.68 -7.91 -16.84
N GLU A 113 16.76 -7.41 -16.05
CA GLU A 113 16.98 -6.17 -15.31
C GLU A 113 17.91 -6.37 -14.12
N THR A 114 18.07 -7.61 -13.68
CA THR A 114 18.92 -7.91 -12.53
C THR A 114 20.37 -8.23 -12.92
N ILE A 115 20.67 -8.29 -14.18
CA ILE A 115 22.00 -8.63 -14.65
C ILE A 115 22.91 -7.41 -14.76
#